data_bf91c56b1ad7d0d8ca5c7842af73a439
#
_entry.id   bf91c56b1ad7d0d8ca5c7842af73a439
#
_cell.length_a   1.000
_cell.length_b   1.000
_cell.length_c   1.000
_cell.angle_alpha   90.00
_cell.angle_beta   90.00
_cell.angle_gamma   90.00
#
_symmetry.space_group_name_H-M   'P 1'
#
loop_
_entity.id
_entity.type
_entity.pdbx_description
1 polymer ?
#
loop_
_entity_poly.entity_id
_entity_poly.type
_entity_poly.pdbx_seq_one_letter_code
_entity_poly.pdbx_strand_id
1 'polypeptide(L)'
;MGQYYKVVKINDENDFEKMEVFELSSLKLMEHSWVGNPDCGKVMNLMTPGNPWHKSQVVWVGDYYNEDGEIDYYDKVEHTSIEVRVDKSLSEEQQQKCYLINYSKKQYVDYSKMTKNEDGWMINPLPLLTALGNGRGGGDYYDGNPDYDKVGIWSRDILAIDFEIPDGFEEFIVEFEEE
;
A
#
# COMPACT_ATOMS: atom_id res chain seq x y z
N MET A 1 10.29 11.04 16.50
CA MET A 1 9.20 10.11 16.84
C MET A 1 8.80 9.33 15.59
N GLY A 2 8.45 8.06 15.77
CA GLY A 2 8.02 7.23 14.66
C GLY A 2 6.64 7.57 14.13
N GLN A 3 6.43 7.43 12.83
CA GLN A 3 5.10 7.49 12.24
C GLN A 3 4.53 6.09 12.09
N TYR A 4 3.28 5.90 12.51
CA TYR A 4 2.58 4.62 12.47
C TYR A 4 1.52 4.64 11.37
N TYR A 5 1.31 3.47 10.74
CA TYR A 5 0.46 3.35 9.56
C TYR A 5 -0.71 2.40 9.77
N LYS A 6 -1.79 2.67 9.06
CA LYS A 6 -2.95 1.79 8.87
C LYS A 6 -3.25 1.68 7.39
N VAL A 7 -3.84 0.56 7.00
CA VAL A 7 -4.32 0.37 5.62
C VAL A 7 -5.82 0.58 5.60
N VAL A 8 -6.28 1.51 4.78
CA VAL A 8 -7.69 1.90 4.74
C VAL A 8 -8.24 1.71 3.32
N LYS A 9 -9.37 1.03 3.24
CA LYS A 9 -10.18 0.99 2.02
C LYS A 9 -11.24 2.07 2.12
N ILE A 10 -11.23 2.99 1.16
CA ILE A 10 -12.18 4.09 1.09
C ILE A 10 -13.40 3.63 0.30
N ASN A 11 -14.55 3.48 0.96
CA ASN A 11 -15.81 3.19 0.30
C ASN A 11 -16.60 4.46 -0.01
N ASP A 12 -16.44 5.49 0.84
CA ASP A 12 -17.04 6.81 0.69
C ASP A 12 -16.11 7.81 1.40
N GLU A 13 -15.56 8.76 0.67
CA GLU A 13 -14.63 9.77 1.22
C GLU A 13 -15.29 10.68 2.26
N ASN A 14 -16.61 10.77 2.26
CA ASN A 14 -17.36 11.60 3.18
C ASN A 14 -17.92 10.83 4.38
N ASP A 15 -17.67 9.53 4.46
CA ASP A 15 -18.25 8.68 5.51
C ASP A 15 -17.24 7.66 6.04
N PHE A 16 -16.59 8.02 7.13
CA PHE A 16 -15.59 7.16 7.77
C PHE A 16 -16.18 5.87 8.35
N GLU A 17 -17.47 5.86 8.67
CA GLU A 17 -18.16 4.65 9.18
C GLU A 17 -18.23 3.54 8.14
N LYS A 18 -18.20 3.90 6.86
CA LYS A 18 -18.21 2.95 5.74
C LYS A 18 -16.82 2.51 5.30
N MET A 19 -15.76 3.11 5.83
CA MET A 19 -14.40 2.71 5.50
C MET A 19 -14.03 1.42 6.22
N GLU A 20 -13.18 0.64 5.59
CA GLU A 20 -12.64 -0.59 6.18
C GLU A 20 -11.18 -0.36 6.50
N VAL A 21 -10.71 -0.88 7.63
CA VAL A 21 -9.33 -0.74 8.09
C VAL A 21 -8.70 -2.09 8.37
N PHE A 22 -7.46 -2.25 7.91
CA PHE A 22 -6.61 -3.38 8.25
C PHE A 22 -5.49 -2.89 9.17
N GLU A 23 -5.39 -3.50 10.36
CA GLU A 23 -4.36 -3.16 11.34
C GLU A 23 -3.10 -3.96 11.10
N LEU A 24 -1.96 -3.25 11.02
CA LEU A 24 -0.64 -3.84 10.80
C LEU A 24 -0.03 -4.31 12.11
N SER A 25 0.70 -5.43 12.08
CA SER A 25 1.43 -5.96 13.25
C SER A 25 2.67 -5.12 13.57
N SER A 26 3.36 -4.66 12.53
CA SER A 26 4.47 -3.71 12.65
C SER A 26 4.03 -2.38 12.07
N LEU A 27 4.10 -1.32 12.84
CA LEU A 27 3.39 -0.08 12.57
C LEU A 27 4.15 0.91 11.70
N LYS A 28 5.49 0.90 11.77
CA LYS A 28 6.31 1.79 10.95
C LYS A 28 6.44 1.26 9.53
N LEU A 29 6.47 2.16 8.57
CA LEU A 29 6.46 1.80 7.14
C LEU A 29 7.60 0.85 6.76
N MET A 30 8.83 1.15 7.15
CA MET A 30 9.98 0.32 6.82
C MET A 30 10.04 -1.01 7.59
N GLU A 31 9.18 -1.21 8.60
CA GLU A 31 9.11 -2.47 9.32
C GLU A 31 8.26 -3.54 8.61
N HIS A 32 7.37 -3.12 7.71
CA HIS A 32 6.45 -4.05 7.07
C HIS A 32 6.34 -3.95 5.54
N SER A 33 6.86 -2.91 4.93
CA SER A 33 6.63 -2.62 3.50
C SER A 33 7.51 -3.43 2.55
N TRP A 34 7.76 -4.68 2.88
CA TRP A 34 8.64 -5.56 2.11
C TRP A 34 7.86 -6.66 1.41
N VAL A 35 8.28 -7.03 0.20
CA VAL A 35 7.76 -8.21 -0.49
C VAL A 35 8.08 -9.45 0.36
N GLY A 36 7.05 -10.25 0.63
CA GLY A 36 7.15 -11.39 1.54
C GLY A 36 6.62 -11.12 2.94
N ASN A 37 6.38 -9.86 3.31
CA ASN A 37 5.80 -9.54 4.61
C ASN A 37 4.37 -10.11 4.71
N PRO A 38 4.03 -10.82 5.81
CA PRO A 38 2.71 -11.43 5.96
C PRO A 38 1.54 -10.45 5.98
N ASP A 39 1.69 -9.28 6.59
CA ASP A 39 0.62 -8.27 6.62
C ASP A 39 0.37 -7.70 5.23
N CYS A 40 1.44 -7.36 4.51
CA CYS A 40 1.32 -6.96 3.11
C CYS A 40 0.67 -8.07 2.28
N GLY A 41 1.06 -9.32 2.50
CA GLY A 41 0.46 -10.46 1.82
C GLY A 41 -1.04 -10.62 2.09
N LYS A 42 -1.49 -10.32 3.30
CA LYS A 42 -2.92 -10.34 3.65
C LYS A 42 -3.69 -9.24 2.91
N VAL A 43 -3.18 -8.02 2.89
CA VAL A 43 -3.81 -6.92 2.14
C VAL A 43 -3.82 -7.24 0.65
N MET A 44 -2.72 -7.72 0.10
CA MET A 44 -2.64 -8.11 -1.31
C MET A 44 -3.66 -9.20 -1.65
N ASN A 45 -3.83 -10.18 -0.77
CA ASN A 45 -4.84 -11.22 -0.96
C ASN A 45 -6.27 -10.65 -0.99
N LEU A 46 -6.57 -9.68 -0.12
CA LEU A 46 -7.85 -8.98 -0.15
C LEU A 46 -8.13 -8.29 -1.49
N MET A 47 -7.08 -7.89 -2.19
CA MET A 47 -7.17 -7.15 -3.46
C MET A 47 -7.17 -8.03 -4.70
N THR A 48 -7.04 -9.36 -4.54
CA THR A 48 -7.10 -10.30 -5.67
C THR A 48 -8.54 -10.53 -6.14
N PRO A 49 -8.73 -11.01 -7.40
CA PRO A 49 -10.08 -11.26 -7.94
C PRO A 49 -10.92 -12.17 -7.04
N GLY A 50 -12.16 -11.80 -6.83
CA GLY A 50 -13.10 -12.54 -5.98
C GLY A 50 -13.01 -12.18 -4.49
N ASN A 51 -12.13 -11.29 -4.09
CA ASN A 51 -11.98 -10.84 -2.71
C ASN A 51 -12.50 -9.42 -2.50
N PRO A 52 -12.82 -9.03 -1.24
CA PRO A 52 -13.57 -7.79 -0.97
C PRO A 52 -12.91 -6.48 -1.40
N TRP A 53 -11.58 -6.44 -1.48
CA TRP A 53 -10.86 -5.22 -1.83
C TRP A 53 -10.37 -5.21 -3.28
N HIS A 54 -10.82 -6.13 -4.10
CA HIS A 54 -10.49 -6.14 -5.53
C HIS A 54 -11.09 -4.88 -6.20
N LYS A 55 -10.27 -4.13 -6.91
CA LYS A 55 -10.66 -2.87 -7.56
C LYS A 55 -11.21 -1.85 -6.55
N SER A 56 -10.43 -1.52 -5.55
CA SER A 56 -10.80 -0.60 -4.47
C SER A 56 -9.81 0.53 -4.32
N GLN A 57 -10.27 1.64 -3.74
CA GLN A 57 -9.42 2.75 -3.35
C GLN A 57 -8.76 2.42 -2.02
N VAL A 58 -7.46 2.22 -2.03
CA VAL A 58 -6.67 1.85 -0.85
C VAL A 58 -5.65 2.95 -0.56
N VAL A 59 -5.52 3.30 0.72
CA VAL A 59 -4.50 4.22 1.20
C VAL A 59 -3.72 3.58 2.36
N TRP A 60 -2.43 3.83 2.37
CA TRP A 60 -1.50 3.45 3.44
C TRP A 60 -1.19 4.71 4.21
N VAL A 61 -1.96 4.98 5.28
CA VAL A 61 -1.97 6.30 5.90
C VAL A 61 -1.20 6.31 7.21
N GLY A 62 -0.31 7.32 7.36
CA GLY A 62 0.41 7.58 8.59
C GLY A 62 -0.37 8.46 9.55
N ASP A 63 -0.09 8.33 10.84
CA ASP A 63 -0.76 9.10 11.89
C ASP A 63 -0.36 10.59 11.90
N TYR A 64 0.68 10.97 11.14
CA TYR A 64 1.07 12.37 10.97
C TYR A 64 0.44 13.02 9.72
N TYR A 65 -0.38 12.28 8.98
CA TYR A 65 -1.10 12.79 7.81
C TYR A 65 -2.39 13.46 8.26
N ASN A 66 -2.29 14.64 8.85
CA ASN A 66 -3.42 15.41 9.39
C ASN A 66 -3.13 16.92 9.41
N GLU A 67 -2.29 17.40 8.50
CA GLU A 67 -2.01 18.82 8.37
C GLU A 67 -3.18 19.58 7.73
N ASP A 68 -3.08 20.91 7.68
CA ASP A 68 -4.15 21.78 7.17
C ASP A 68 -4.66 21.33 5.80
N GLY A 69 -5.96 21.06 5.73
CA GLY A 69 -6.64 20.65 4.50
C GLY A 69 -6.54 19.17 4.16
N GLU A 70 -5.79 18.38 4.93
CA GLU A 70 -5.68 16.94 4.73
C GLU A 70 -6.75 16.19 5.52
N ILE A 71 -7.19 15.05 4.97
CA ILE A 71 -8.17 14.19 5.65
C ILE A 71 -7.44 13.33 6.67
N ASP A 72 -7.84 13.44 7.93
CA ASP A 72 -7.27 12.64 9.02
C ASP A 72 -7.87 11.23 9.02
N TYR A 73 -7.42 10.39 8.08
CA TYR A 73 -7.88 9.01 8.00
C TYR A 73 -7.51 8.20 9.24
N TYR A 74 -6.31 8.40 9.77
CA TYR A 74 -5.77 7.54 10.84
C TYR A 74 -6.62 7.60 12.11
N ASP A 75 -6.86 8.79 12.63
CA ASP A 75 -7.63 8.97 13.87
C ASP A 75 -9.12 8.70 13.66
N LYS A 76 -9.67 9.14 12.55
CA LYS A 76 -11.11 9.02 12.33
C LYS A 76 -11.57 7.60 12.09
N VAL A 77 -10.78 6.77 11.40
CA VAL A 77 -11.15 5.36 11.20
C VAL A 77 -11.02 4.53 12.49
N GLU A 78 -10.21 4.97 13.45
CA GLU A 78 -10.03 4.25 14.70
C GLU A 78 -11.32 4.03 15.46
N HIS A 79 -12.24 4.98 15.38
CA HIS A 79 -13.48 4.98 16.19
C HIS A 79 -14.74 4.62 15.42
N THR A 80 -14.70 4.64 14.09
CA THR A 80 -15.92 4.59 13.28
C THR A 80 -15.92 3.55 12.15
N SER A 81 -14.74 3.07 11.73
CA SER A 81 -14.62 2.17 10.60
C SER A 81 -14.84 0.71 10.96
N ILE A 82 -14.94 -0.11 9.92
CA ILE A 82 -15.04 -1.56 10.04
C ILE A 82 -13.63 -2.16 10.03
N GLU A 83 -13.23 -2.80 11.12
CA GLU A 83 -11.96 -3.53 11.18
C GLU A 83 -12.05 -4.82 10.38
N VAL A 84 -11.13 -5.01 9.45
CA VAL A 84 -11.07 -6.21 8.61
C VAL A 84 -10.01 -7.16 9.15
N ARG A 85 -10.37 -8.42 9.30
CA ARG A 85 -9.46 -9.50 9.70
C ARG A 85 -9.32 -10.49 8.56
N VAL A 86 -8.10 -10.90 8.29
CA VAL A 86 -7.76 -11.78 7.17
C VAL A 86 -6.88 -12.91 7.66
N ASP A 87 -7.28 -14.15 7.34
CA ASP A 87 -6.50 -15.34 7.68
C ASP A 87 -5.54 -15.75 6.56
N LYS A 88 -5.86 -15.39 5.31
CA LYS A 88 -5.04 -15.77 4.15
C LYS A 88 -4.10 -14.64 3.75
N SER A 89 -2.85 -15.02 3.52
CA SER A 89 -1.80 -14.14 3.02
C SER A 89 -1.22 -14.72 1.74
N LEU A 90 -0.92 -13.89 0.76
CA LEU A 90 -0.11 -14.32 -0.37
C LEU A 90 1.28 -14.69 0.16
N SER A 91 1.81 -15.83 -0.28
CA SER A 91 3.17 -16.24 0.04
C SER A 91 4.19 -15.29 -0.60
N GLU A 92 5.43 -15.31 -0.13
CA GLU A 92 6.50 -14.53 -0.75
C GLU A 92 6.62 -14.83 -2.25
N GLU A 93 6.54 -16.11 -2.62
CA GLU A 93 6.60 -16.54 -4.01
C GLU A 93 5.45 -15.95 -4.84
N GLN A 94 4.22 -15.97 -4.29
CA GLN A 94 3.06 -15.39 -4.97
C GLN A 94 3.20 -13.86 -5.10
N GLN A 95 3.69 -13.20 -4.05
CA GLN A 95 3.93 -11.75 -4.10
C GLN A 95 4.92 -11.37 -5.19
N GLN A 96 5.96 -12.17 -5.42
CA GLN A 96 6.95 -11.91 -6.46
C GLN A 96 6.45 -12.15 -7.89
N LYS A 97 5.31 -12.79 -8.06
CA LYS A 97 4.75 -13.15 -9.37
C LYS A 97 3.50 -12.37 -9.76
N CYS A 98 3.03 -11.50 -8.90
CA CYS A 98 1.80 -10.74 -9.16
C CYS A 98 2.08 -9.38 -9.79
N TYR A 99 0.99 -8.71 -10.13
CA TYR A 99 1.00 -7.34 -10.63
C TYR A 99 0.14 -6.47 -9.72
N LEU A 100 0.58 -5.25 -9.46
CA LEU A 100 -0.25 -4.21 -8.86
C LEU A 100 -0.89 -3.44 -10.02
N ILE A 101 -2.21 -3.50 -10.11
CA ILE A 101 -2.96 -2.93 -11.23
C ILE A 101 -3.63 -1.64 -10.78
N ASN A 102 -3.41 -0.56 -11.54
CA ASN A 102 -4.08 0.73 -11.33
C ASN A 102 -5.12 0.95 -12.42
N TYR A 103 -6.40 0.82 -12.06
CA TYR A 103 -7.52 0.99 -13.00
C TYR A 103 -7.82 2.46 -13.28
N SER A 104 -7.47 3.36 -12.35
CA SER A 104 -7.68 4.80 -12.54
C SER A 104 -6.76 5.37 -13.62
N LYS A 105 -5.51 4.90 -13.66
CA LYS A 105 -4.50 5.37 -14.61
C LYS A 105 -4.22 4.40 -15.76
N LYS A 106 -4.79 3.19 -15.71
CA LYS A 106 -4.53 2.09 -16.65
C LYS A 106 -3.03 1.76 -16.73
N GLN A 107 -2.44 1.56 -15.58
CA GLN A 107 -1.03 1.21 -15.41
C GLN A 107 -0.89 -0.03 -14.51
N TYR A 108 0.27 -0.68 -14.55
CA TYR A 108 0.57 -1.79 -13.66
C TYR A 108 2.05 -1.80 -13.27
N VAL A 109 2.33 -2.34 -12.10
CA VAL A 109 3.70 -2.64 -11.64
C VAL A 109 3.90 -4.14 -11.62
N ASP A 110 5.00 -4.59 -12.22
CA ASP A 110 5.39 -6.00 -12.23
C ASP A 110 6.28 -6.28 -11.01
N TYR A 111 5.76 -7.03 -10.05
CA TYR A 111 6.50 -7.38 -8.83
C TYR A 111 7.79 -8.15 -9.11
N SER A 112 7.85 -8.93 -10.20
CA SER A 112 9.05 -9.70 -10.54
C SER A 112 10.24 -8.82 -10.92
N LYS A 113 9.99 -7.56 -11.23
CA LYS A 113 11.02 -6.58 -11.59
C LYS A 113 11.50 -5.72 -10.43
N MET A 114 10.91 -5.87 -9.24
CA MET A 114 11.40 -5.17 -8.05
C MET A 114 12.77 -5.71 -7.65
N THR A 115 13.65 -4.81 -7.23
CA THR A 115 15.03 -5.16 -6.89
C THR A 115 15.20 -5.34 -5.39
N LYS A 116 16.17 -6.20 -5.02
CA LYS A 116 16.56 -6.38 -3.62
C LYS A 116 17.66 -5.40 -3.26
N ASN A 117 17.61 -4.87 -2.03
CA ASN A 117 18.73 -4.10 -1.49
C ASN A 117 19.88 -5.03 -1.05
N GLU A 118 20.95 -4.46 -0.48
CA GLU A 118 22.13 -5.23 -0.06
C GLU A 118 21.82 -6.30 0.99
N ASP A 119 20.81 -6.07 1.83
CA ASP A 119 20.39 -7.01 2.87
C ASP A 119 19.41 -8.08 2.36
N GLY A 120 19.08 -8.06 1.09
CA GLY A 120 18.14 -9.02 0.48
C GLY A 120 16.68 -8.63 0.62
N TRP A 121 16.37 -7.44 1.09
CA TRP A 121 15.01 -6.92 1.19
C TRP A 121 14.55 -6.30 -0.13
N MET A 122 13.27 -6.43 -0.41
CA MET A 122 12.65 -5.91 -1.63
C MET A 122 11.44 -5.06 -1.24
N ILE A 123 11.46 -3.77 -1.58
CA ILE A 123 10.35 -2.87 -1.29
C ILE A 123 9.09 -3.33 -2.01
N ASN A 124 7.97 -3.34 -1.28
CA ASN A 124 6.67 -3.66 -1.87
C ASN A 124 6.06 -2.38 -2.47
N PRO A 125 5.79 -2.36 -3.78
CA PRO A 125 5.23 -1.16 -4.42
C PRO A 125 3.84 -0.77 -3.93
N LEU A 126 3.05 -1.68 -3.35
CA LEU A 126 1.72 -1.35 -2.85
C LEU A 126 1.75 -0.32 -1.71
N PRO A 127 2.44 -0.56 -0.57
CA PRO A 127 2.54 0.47 0.46
C PRO A 127 3.31 1.71 -0.02
N LEU A 128 4.35 1.54 -0.83
CA LEU A 128 5.13 2.66 -1.36
C LEU A 128 4.26 3.64 -2.15
N LEU A 129 3.48 3.13 -3.09
CA LEU A 129 2.69 3.96 -4.01
C LEU A 129 1.41 4.52 -3.37
N THR A 130 1.00 4.01 -2.22
CA THR A 130 -0.23 4.43 -1.54
C THR A 130 0.01 5.15 -0.21
N ALA A 131 1.26 5.32 0.21
CA ALA A 131 1.61 5.95 1.49
C ALA A 131 1.23 7.42 1.53
N LEU A 132 0.51 7.82 2.57
CA LEU A 132 0.18 9.22 2.86
C LEU A 132 0.88 9.63 4.16
N GLY A 133 1.61 10.75 4.11
CA GLY A 133 2.35 11.27 5.27
C GLY A 133 3.82 10.85 5.32
N ASN A 134 4.31 10.12 4.33
CA ASN A 134 5.70 9.68 4.31
C ASN A 134 6.68 10.87 4.42
N GLY A 135 7.74 10.67 5.20
CA GLY A 135 8.75 11.69 5.45
C GLY A 135 8.51 12.54 6.69
N ARG A 136 7.40 12.33 7.41
CA ARG A 136 7.01 13.13 8.59
C ARG A 136 7.42 12.49 9.92
N GLY A 137 7.86 11.24 9.91
CA GLY A 137 8.25 10.55 11.14
C GLY A 137 9.27 9.44 10.93
N GLY A 138 9.78 8.92 12.03
CA GLY A 138 10.75 7.82 12.01
C GLY A 138 10.17 6.55 11.42
N GLY A 139 11.00 5.81 10.68
CA GLY A 139 10.60 4.58 10.00
C GLY A 139 10.01 4.81 8.60
N ASP A 140 9.92 6.06 8.15
CA ASP A 140 9.49 6.41 6.80
C ASP A 140 10.64 6.26 5.80
N TYR A 141 10.29 6.25 4.51
CA TYR A 141 11.29 6.27 3.44
C TYR A 141 12.04 7.61 3.42
N TYR A 142 13.33 7.56 3.09
CA TYR A 142 14.18 8.75 3.05
C TYR A 142 14.20 9.39 1.67
N ASP A 143 14.24 10.72 1.65
CA ASP A 143 14.57 11.48 0.46
C ASP A 143 16.00 11.16 0.01
N GLY A 144 16.20 11.04 -1.30
CA GLY A 144 17.50 10.69 -1.88
C GLY A 144 17.51 9.32 -2.55
N ASN A 145 16.52 8.47 -2.31
CA ASN A 145 16.36 7.23 -3.06
C ASN A 145 15.85 7.51 -4.48
N PRO A 146 16.22 6.70 -5.47
CA PRO A 146 15.55 6.74 -6.76
C PRO A 146 14.04 6.58 -6.55
N ASP A 147 13.25 7.31 -7.32
CA ASP A 147 11.80 7.23 -7.26
C ASP A 147 11.14 7.63 -5.92
N TYR A 148 11.86 8.34 -5.05
CA TYR A 148 11.25 8.87 -3.81
C TYR A 148 10.01 9.73 -4.10
N ASP A 149 10.01 10.46 -5.20
CA ASP A 149 8.90 11.29 -5.66
C ASP A 149 7.66 10.48 -6.06
N LYS A 150 7.80 9.16 -6.25
CA LYS A 150 6.66 8.27 -6.54
C LYS A 150 5.92 7.79 -5.29
N VAL A 151 6.44 8.06 -4.09
CA VAL A 151 5.78 7.63 -2.85
C VAL A 151 4.41 8.30 -2.74
N GLY A 152 3.36 7.49 -2.63
CA GLY A 152 1.99 7.97 -2.44
C GLY A 152 1.25 8.42 -3.68
N ILE A 153 1.84 8.37 -4.87
CA ILE A 153 1.20 8.90 -6.08
C ILE A 153 -0.03 8.10 -6.55
N TRP A 154 -0.18 6.86 -6.10
CA TRP A 154 -1.35 6.01 -6.39
C TRP A 154 -2.36 5.97 -5.24
N SER A 155 -2.14 6.75 -4.20
CA SER A 155 -3.12 6.84 -3.09
C SER A 155 -4.48 7.29 -3.63
N ARG A 156 -5.55 6.64 -3.16
CA ARG A 156 -6.94 6.88 -3.59
C ARG A 156 -7.28 6.41 -5.01
N ASP A 157 -6.33 5.87 -5.77
CA ASP A 157 -6.64 5.25 -7.07
C ASP A 157 -7.31 3.89 -6.87
N ILE A 158 -8.04 3.44 -7.87
CA ILE A 158 -8.68 2.12 -7.86
C ILE A 158 -7.63 1.08 -8.22
N LEU A 159 -7.29 0.24 -7.26
CA LEU A 159 -6.21 -0.72 -7.35
C LEU A 159 -6.68 -2.16 -7.19
N ALA A 160 -5.92 -3.08 -7.74
CA ALA A 160 -6.10 -4.52 -7.54
C ALA A 160 -4.75 -5.23 -7.59
N ILE A 161 -4.71 -6.44 -7.07
CA ILE A 161 -3.62 -7.39 -7.26
C ILE A 161 -4.14 -8.50 -8.17
N ASP A 162 -3.39 -8.82 -9.21
CA ASP A 162 -3.75 -9.88 -10.14
C ASP A 162 -2.49 -10.59 -10.63
N PHE A 163 -2.67 -11.78 -11.20
CA PHE A 163 -1.61 -12.56 -11.82
C PHE A 163 -1.63 -12.44 -13.35
N GLU A 164 -2.54 -11.62 -13.88
CA GLU A 164 -2.66 -11.30 -15.30
C GLU A 164 -2.75 -9.79 -15.48
N ILE A 165 -2.23 -9.30 -16.60
CA ILE A 165 -2.25 -7.88 -16.96
C ILE A 165 -3.50 -7.61 -17.81
N PRO A 166 -4.36 -6.64 -17.45
CA PRO A 166 -5.48 -6.26 -18.30
C PRO A 166 -5.01 -5.69 -19.64
N ASP A 167 -5.76 -5.94 -20.70
CA ASP A 167 -5.45 -5.42 -22.03
C ASP A 167 -5.44 -3.89 -22.05
N GLY A 168 -4.43 -3.31 -22.71
CA GLY A 168 -4.32 -1.87 -22.88
C GLY A 168 -3.70 -1.12 -21.71
N PHE A 169 -3.26 -1.81 -20.67
CA PHE A 169 -2.56 -1.17 -19.54
C PHE A 169 -1.06 -1.05 -19.84
N GLU A 170 -0.47 0.05 -19.39
CA GLU A 170 0.95 0.33 -19.57
C GLU A 170 1.76 0.00 -18.33
N GLU A 171 2.97 -0.49 -18.50
CA GLU A 171 3.87 -0.76 -17.39
C GLU A 171 4.34 0.54 -16.73
N PHE A 172 4.26 0.58 -15.40
CA PHE A 172 4.81 1.64 -14.56
C PHE A 172 6.03 1.07 -13.84
N ILE A 173 7.20 1.67 -14.04
CA ILE A 173 8.46 1.18 -13.47
C ILE A 173 8.74 1.89 -12.15
N VAL A 174 9.03 1.11 -11.12
CA VAL A 174 9.46 1.59 -9.80
C VAL A 174 10.85 1.03 -9.53
N GLU A 175 11.82 1.90 -9.31
CA GLU A 175 13.23 1.54 -9.05
C GLU A 175 13.65 1.96 -7.63
N PHE A 176 12.77 1.81 -6.69
CA PHE A 176 13.02 2.22 -5.31
C PHE A 176 13.89 1.17 -4.60
N GLU A 177 15.05 1.60 -4.10
CA GLU A 177 15.94 0.78 -3.29
C GLU A 177 16.12 1.47 -1.94
N GLU A 178 15.93 0.73 -0.86
CA GLU A 178 16.21 1.22 0.49
C GLU A 178 17.56 0.70 0.94
N GLU A 179 18.41 1.62 1.37
CA GLU A 179 19.74 1.28 1.87
C GLU A 179 19.73 0.83 3.33
#